data_ae03ce1a6208797569f5b4d4f6e7302e
#
_entry.id   ae03ce1a6208797569f5b4d4f6e7302e
#
_cell.length_a   1.000
_cell.length_b   1.000
_cell.length_c   1.000
_cell.angle_alpha   90.00
_cell.angle_beta   90.00
_cell.angle_gamma   90.00
#
_symmetry.space_group_name_H-M   'P 1'
#
loop_
_entity.id
_entity.type
_entity.pdbx_description
1 polymer ?
#
loop_
_entity_poly.entity_id
_entity_poly.type
_entity_poly.pdbx_seq_one_letter_code
_entity_poly.pdbx_strand_id
1 'polypeptide(L)'
;TSRGLGDVYKRQAVLSRFCLGDGIQDCVVKKDGTIITSYFDEGVFGNYGWDEPLGDCGLIAWTSEGTPLWKNENYSIYDCYAISLDEEENLWFYYYDEFRLVRTNFKEDFVFELPIEGSGAFSVAPSGNTFLFQGGYKQRDKFYFLTAHGDRLGQKQEAIPTCDGNKVAVEQCSLLRSRMLFLGKDGVLYGGILGSDGQ
;
A
#
# COMPACT_ATOMS: atom_id res chain seq x y z
N THR A 1 -7.43 -23.52 30.74
CA THR A 1 -8.34 -23.67 29.61
C THR A 1 -7.85 -22.79 28.46
N SER A 2 -7.28 -23.41 27.42
CA SER A 2 -6.88 -22.68 26.23
C SER A 2 -8.15 -22.12 25.54
N ARG A 3 -8.29 -20.81 25.52
CA ARG A 3 -9.32 -20.14 24.74
C ARG A 3 -8.83 -20.21 23.27
N GLY A 4 -9.33 -21.17 22.52
CA GLY A 4 -8.99 -21.34 21.12
C GLY A 4 -9.60 -20.25 20.25
N LEU A 5 -9.06 -20.09 19.03
CA LEU A 5 -9.56 -19.18 17.98
C LEU A 5 -11.09 -19.28 17.75
N GLY A 6 -11.71 -20.43 18.02
CA GLY A 6 -13.16 -20.62 17.93
C GLY A 6 -14.01 -19.68 18.81
N ASP A 7 -13.48 -19.19 19.95
CA ASP A 7 -14.19 -18.24 20.82
C ASP A 7 -14.19 -16.80 20.26
N VAL A 8 -13.20 -16.45 19.43
CA VAL A 8 -13.13 -15.15 18.77
C VAL A 8 -14.23 -15.03 17.69
N TYR A 9 -14.43 -16.08 16.90
CA TYR A 9 -15.45 -16.08 15.83
C TYR A 9 -16.89 -16.05 16.36
N LYS A 10 -17.16 -16.64 17.51
CA LYS A 10 -18.50 -16.64 18.13
C LYS A 10 -18.97 -15.27 18.64
N ARG A 11 -18.05 -14.30 18.76
CA ARG A 11 -18.33 -12.95 19.26
C ARG A 11 -18.34 -11.88 18.18
N GLN A 12 -18.11 -12.27 16.91
CA GLN A 12 -18.10 -11.34 15.78
C GLN A 12 -19.52 -11.15 15.26
N ALA A 13 -19.90 -9.91 15.04
CA ALA A 13 -21.12 -9.52 14.37
C ALA A 13 -20.77 -8.70 13.12
N VAL A 14 -21.45 -8.97 12.03
CA VAL A 14 -21.40 -8.12 10.84
C VAL A 14 -22.21 -6.87 11.13
N LEU A 15 -21.53 -5.71 11.19
CA LEU A 15 -22.16 -4.43 11.49
C LEU A 15 -22.76 -3.79 10.22
N SER A 16 -22.05 -3.90 9.09
CA SER A 16 -22.50 -3.37 7.80
C SER A 16 -21.95 -4.19 6.64
N ARG A 17 -22.58 -4.06 5.48
CA ARG A 17 -22.11 -4.63 4.21
C ARG A 17 -22.39 -3.63 3.10
N PHE A 18 -21.39 -3.39 2.25
CA PHE A 18 -21.50 -2.54 1.07
C PHE A 18 -20.56 -3.03 -0.02
N CYS A 19 -20.82 -2.62 -1.26
CA CYS A 19 -19.97 -2.96 -2.40
C CYS A 19 -19.04 -1.78 -2.70
N LEU A 20 -17.74 -2.06 -2.85
CA LEU A 20 -16.71 -1.08 -3.25
C LEU A 20 -16.16 -1.38 -4.66
N GLY A 21 -16.87 -2.19 -5.45
CA GLY A 21 -16.43 -2.65 -6.76
C GLY A 21 -15.72 -4.00 -6.71
N ASP A 22 -15.16 -4.38 -7.85
CA ASP A 22 -14.26 -5.53 -7.99
C ASP A 22 -12.86 -5.08 -8.43
N GLY A 23 -11.94 -6.01 -8.59
CA GLY A 23 -10.56 -5.66 -8.96
C GLY A 23 -9.87 -4.76 -7.95
N ILE A 24 -10.23 -4.86 -6.65
CA ILE A 24 -9.56 -4.11 -5.59
C ILE A 24 -8.15 -4.69 -5.41
N GLN A 25 -7.14 -3.84 -5.60
CA GLN A 25 -5.73 -4.19 -5.40
C GLN A 25 -5.35 -4.08 -3.92
N ASP A 26 -5.67 -2.95 -3.30
CA ASP A 26 -5.37 -2.65 -1.91
C ASP A 26 -6.52 -1.91 -1.23
N CYS A 27 -6.60 -2.05 0.09
CA CYS A 27 -7.57 -1.35 0.92
C CYS A 27 -6.92 -0.87 2.22
N VAL A 28 -6.96 0.43 2.48
CA VAL A 28 -6.49 1.01 3.74
C VAL A 28 -7.59 1.80 4.41
N VAL A 29 -7.54 1.88 5.75
CA VAL A 29 -8.51 2.63 6.54
C VAL A 29 -7.80 3.67 7.38
N LYS A 30 -8.27 4.92 7.30
CA LYS A 30 -7.79 6.04 8.12
C LYS A 30 -8.35 5.96 9.55
N LYS A 31 -7.73 6.71 10.46
CA LYS A 31 -8.18 6.78 11.87
C LYS A 31 -9.60 7.33 12.02
N ASP A 32 -10.04 8.16 11.08
CA ASP A 32 -11.41 8.73 11.05
C ASP A 32 -12.46 7.78 10.46
N GLY A 33 -12.06 6.58 10.03
CA GLY A 33 -12.94 5.58 9.42
C GLY A 33 -13.06 5.70 7.89
N THR A 34 -12.41 6.66 7.26
CA THR A 34 -12.36 6.75 5.79
C THR A 34 -11.68 5.52 5.22
N ILE A 35 -12.36 4.82 4.32
CA ILE A 35 -11.85 3.65 3.60
C ILE A 35 -11.27 4.13 2.27
N ILE A 36 -10.09 3.65 1.89
CA ILE A 36 -9.47 3.98 0.61
C ILE A 36 -9.19 2.67 -0.11
N THR A 37 -9.66 2.56 -1.35
CA THR A 37 -9.43 1.41 -2.22
C THR A 37 -8.65 1.81 -3.45
N SER A 38 -7.68 1.01 -3.83
CA SER A 38 -7.02 1.05 -5.13
C SER A 38 -7.47 -0.13 -5.98
N TYR A 39 -7.41 0.04 -7.28
CA TYR A 39 -7.89 -0.94 -8.24
C TYR A 39 -6.78 -1.31 -9.21
N PHE A 40 -6.69 -2.60 -9.56
CA PHE A 40 -5.88 -3.06 -10.68
C PHE A 40 -6.67 -2.99 -12.00
N ASP A 41 -6.04 -3.33 -13.11
CA ASP A 41 -6.58 -3.13 -14.46
C ASP A 41 -8.00 -3.72 -14.67
N GLU A 42 -8.29 -4.91 -14.17
CA GLU A 42 -9.61 -5.52 -14.28
C GLU A 42 -10.70 -4.74 -13.54
N GLY A 43 -10.36 -4.11 -12.40
CA GLY A 43 -11.27 -3.25 -11.66
C GLY A 43 -11.46 -1.89 -12.32
N VAL A 44 -10.45 -1.39 -13.04
CA VAL A 44 -10.51 -0.12 -13.78
C VAL A 44 -11.30 -0.27 -15.07
N PHE A 45 -11.07 -1.36 -15.82
CA PHE A 45 -11.67 -1.58 -17.14
C PHE A 45 -12.95 -2.41 -17.13
N GLY A 46 -13.35 -2.96 -15.98
CA GLY A 46 -14.64 -3.65 -15.83
C GLY A 46 -14.70 -5.04 -16.43
N ASN A 47 -13.68 -5.85 -16.27
CA ASN A 47 -13.55 -7.17 -16.89
C ASN A 47 -14.53 -8.23 -16.36
N TYR A 48 -15.24 -7.96 -15.26
CA TYR A 48 -16.18 -8.88 -14.61
C TYR A 48 -17.66 -8.60 -14.91
N GLY A 49 -17.96 -7.95 -16.05
CA GLY A 49 -19.34 -7.71 -16.50
C GLY A 49 -20.00 -6.47 -15.90
N TRP A 50 -19.23 -5.51 -15.43
CA TRP A 50 -19.70 -4.20 -15.07
C TRP A 50 -19.81 -3.32 -16.32
N ASP A 51 -20.98 -2.77 -16.59
CA ASP A 51 -21.17 -1.79 -17.69
C ASP A 51 -20.42 -0.48 -17.38
N GLU A 52 -20.40 -0.10 -16.10
CA GLU A 52 -19.63 1.02 -15.55
C GLU A 52 -18.94 0.53 -14.27
N PRO A 53 -17.64 0.21 -14.30
CA PRO A 53 -16.92 -0.26 -13.13
C PRO A 53 -16.79 0.84 -12.08
N LEU A 54 -17.00 0.50 -10.80
CA LEU A 54 -16.86 1.46 -9.71
C LEU A 54 -15.42 1.96 -9.57
N GLY A 55 -14.45 1.12 -9.93
CA GLY A 55 -13.01 1.39 -9.84
C GLY A 55 -12.41 2.12 -11.05
N ASP A 56 -13.21 2.65 -11.97
CA ASP A 56 -12.80 3.25 -13.25
C ASP A 56 -11.73 4.34 -13.13
N CYS A 57 -11.70 5.06 -12.01
CA CYS A 57 -10.70 6.09 -11.71
C CYS A 57 -9.42 5.54 -11.02
N GLY A 58 -9.33 4.23 -10.75
CA GLY A 58 -8.18 3.55 -10.18
C GLY A 58 -7.99 3.74 -8.67
N LEU A 59 -8.61 4.76 -8.05
CA LEU A 59 -8.42 5.10 -6.64
C LEU A 59 -9.62 5.90 -6.09
N ILE A 60 -10.21 5.41 -4.98
CA ILE A 60 -11.40 6.02 -4.38
C ILE A 60 -11.27 6.06 -2.86
N ALA A 61 -11.72 7.16 -2.24
CA ALA A 61 -11.97 7.25 -0.81
C ALA A 61 -13.49 7.21 -0.53
N TRP A 62 -13.87 6.49 0.54
CA TRP A 62 -15.25 6.20 0.91
C TRP A 62 -15.52 6.55 2.36
N THR A 63 -16.76 6.83 2.70
CA THR A 63 -17.19 6.83 4.11
C THR A 63 -17.12 5.42 4.70
N SER A 64 -17.24 5.31 6.02
CA SER A 64 -17.41 4.04 6.73
C SER A 64 -18.67 3.24 6.32
N GLU A 65 -19.62 3.89 5.63
CA GLU A 65 -20.86 3.30 5.10
C GLU A 65 -20.77 2.94 3.61
N GLY A 66 -19.60 3.17 2.96
CA GLY A 66 -19.38 2.84 1.54
C GLY A 66 -19.93 3.89 0.56
N THR A 67 -20.10 5.14 1.00
CA THR A 67 -20.44 6.26 0.10
C THR A 67 -19.15 6.93 -0.39
N PRO A 68 -18.97 7.18 -1.70
CA PRO A 68 -17.80 7.86 -2.22
C PRO A 68 -17.65 9.27 -1.62
N LEU A 69 -16.45 9.57 -1.12
CA LEU A 69 -16.03 10.89 -0.63
C LEU A 69 -15.15 11.62 -1.62
N TRP A 70 -14.28 10.88 -2.29
CA TRP A 70 -13.32 11.41 -3.25
C TRP A 70 -12.99 10.34 -4.29
N LYS A 71 -12.83 10.75 -5.53
CA LYS A 71 -12.34 9.93 -6.64
C LYS A 71 -11.11 10.60 -7.23
N ASN A 72 -10.14 9.81 -7.68
CA ASN A 72 -9.03 10.33 -8.43
C ASN A 72 -9.50 10.85 -9.79
N GLU A 73 -9.21 12.13 -10.07
CA GLU A 73 -9.48 12.80 -11.36
C GLU A 73 -8.20 13.37 -11.98
N ASN A 74 -7.08 13.36 -11.24
CA ASN A 74 -5.84 14.04 -11.63
C ASN A 74 -4.87 13.13 -12.37
N TYR A 75 -4.99 11.81 -12.22
CA TYR A 75 -4.04 10.82 -12.72
C TYR A 75 -4.76 9.75 -13.53
N SER A 76 -4.21 9.41 -14.71
CA SER A 76 -4.68 8.28 -15.52
C SER A 76 -4.15 6.98 -14.91
N ILE A 77 -4.87 6.42 -13.96
CA ILE A 77 -4.49 5.18 -13.27
C ILE A 77 -5.14 3.99 -13.98
N TYR A 78 -4.34 3.19 -14.65
CA TYR A 78 -4.77 1.93 -15.27
C TYR A 78 -4.60 0.74 -14.33
N ASP A 79 -3.65 0.82 -13.42
CA ASP A 79 -3.36 -0.18 -12.40
C ASP A 79 -2.66 0.51 -11.23
N CYS A 80 -3.30 0.55 -10.06
CA CYS A 80 -2.73 1.14 -8.85
C CYS A 80 -2.05 0.06 -8.02
N TYR A 81 -0.75 -0.07 -8.15
CA TYR A 81 0.03 -1.18 -7.59
C TYR A 81 0.10 -1.24 -6.08
N ALA A 82 0.15 -0.11 -5.42
CA ALA A 82 0.25 -0.07 -3.97
C ALA A 82 -0.22 1.27 -3.40
N ILE A 83 -0.84 1.22 -2.23
CA ILE A 83 -1.20 2.41 -1.45
C ILE A 83 -0.68 2.29 -0.02
N SER A 84 -0.42 3.42 0.62
CA SER A 84 -0.04 3.50 2.02
C SER A 84 -0.53 4.80 2.64
N LEU A 85 -0.47 4.90 3.97
CA LEU A 85 -0.76 6.13 4.71
C LEU A 85 0.48 6.53 5.51
N ASP A 86 0.76 7.83 5.64
CA ASP A 86 1.73 8.32 6.60
C ASP A 86 1.10 8.55 7.99
N GLU A 87 1.87 9.02 8.96
CA GLU A 87 1.39 9.28 10.32
C GLU A 87 0.39 10.44 10.40
N GLU A 88 0.44 11.35 9.42
CA GLU A 88 -0.50 12.47 9.27
C GLU A 88 -1.77 12.08 8.50
N GLU A 89 -1.91 10.78 8.14
CA GLU A 89 -3.04 10.22 7.38
C GLU A 89 -3.13 10.73 5.94
N ASN A 90 -2.03 11.26 5.36
CA ASN A 90 -1.98 11.49 3.93
C ASN A 90 -1.89 10.16 3.19
N LEU A 91 -2.57 10.08 2.06
CA LEU A 91 -2.51 8.93 1.18
C LEU A 91 -1.26 9.02 0.30
N TRP A 92 -0.54 7.92 0.23
CA TRP A 92 0.54 7.68 -0.72
C TRP A 92 0.11 6.57 -1.67
N PHE A 93 0.28 6.76 -2.98
CA PHE A 93 -0.04 5.75 -3.98
C PHE A 93 1.00 5.70 -5.10
N TYR A 94 1.17 4.50 -5.65
CA TYR A 94 2.11 4.17 -6.71
C TYR A 94 1.40 3.37 -7.79
N TYR A 95 1.51 3.80 -9.06
CA TYR A 95 0.66 3.31 -10.14
C TYR A 95 1.39 3.13 -11.49
N TYR A 96 0.82 2.30 -12.34
CA TYR A 96 1.16 2.11 -13.75
C TYR A 96 0.40 3.16 -14.61
N ASP A 97 0.96 3.72 -15.73
CA ASP A 97 2.22 3.35 -16.39
C ASP A 97 3.34 4.37 -16.12
N GLU A 98 3.04 5.44 -15.46
CA GLU A 98 4.02 6.50 -15.19
C GLU A 98 5.01 6.14 -14.07
N PHE A 99 4.73 5.12 -13.24
CA PHE A 99 5.55 4.67 -12.12
C PHE A 99 5.93 5.79 -11.16
N ARG A 100 5.00 6.70 -10.92
CA ARG A 100 5.15 7.80 -9.97
C ARG A 100 4.65 7.43 -8.60
N LEU A 101 5.30 7.98 -7.58
CA LEU A 101 4.80 7.99 -6.22
C LEU A 101 4.13 9.33 -5.96
N VAL A 102 2.87 9.30 -5.56
CA VAL A 102 2.09 10.50 -5.25
C VAL A 102 1.71 10.49 -3.79
N ARG A 103 1.88 11.63 -3.11
CA ARG A 103 1.30 11.93 -1.80
C ARG A 103 0.14 12.90 -1.98
N THR A 104 -1.00 12.60 -1.39
CA THR A 104 -2.17 13.48 -1.41
C THR A 104 -2.84 13.58 -0.04
N ASN A 105 -3.33 14.78 0.28
CA ASN A 105 -4.28 15.01 1.37
C ASN A 105 -5.72 15.21 0.83
N PHE A 106 -5.98 14.80 -0.43
CA PHE A 106 -7.22 14.98 -1.20
C PHE A 106 -7.50 16.44 -1.63
N LYS A 107 -6.55 17.36 -1.43
CA LYS A 107 -6.62 18.77 -1.86
C LYS A 107 -5.36 19.21 -2.59
N GLU A 108 -4.23 18.73 -2.12
CA GLU A 108 -2.90 19.06 -2.64
C GLU A 108 -2.12 17.78 -2.86
N ASP A 109 -1.45 17.69 -4.01
CA ASP A 109 -0.67 16.55 -4.44
C ASP A 109 0.81 16.91 -4.53
N PHE A 110 1.66 15.97 -4.09
CA PHE A 110 3.10 16.01 -4.29
C PHE A 110 3.51 14.76 -5.07
N VAL A 111 4.20 14.95 -6.19
CA VAL A 111 4.56 13.89 -7.12
C VAL A 111 6.06 13.68 -7.13
N PHE A 112 6.48 12.42 -7.05
CA PHE A 112 7.87 12.00 -7.06
C PHE A 112 8.11 11.02 -8.20
N GLU A 113 9.16 11.26 -8.98
CA GLU A 113 9.68 10.29 -9.94
C GLU A 113 10.36 9.14 -9.20
N LEU A 114 9.94 7.90 -9.46
CA LEU A 114 10.44 6.72 -8.75
C LEU A 114 11.37 5.89 -9.65
N PRO A 115 12.60 5.54 -9.21
CA PRO A 115 13.53 4.72 -9.99
C PRO A 115 13.27 3.20 -9.84
N ILE A 116 12.00 2.81 -9.66
CA ILE A 116 11.57 1.42 -9.51
C ILE A 116 10.28 1.25 -10.31
N GLU A 117 10.25 0.31 -11.25
CA GLU A 117 9.09 0.01 -12.08
C GLU A 117 8.40 -1.28 -11.60
N GLY A 118 7.10 -1.23 -11.34
CA GLY A 118 6.28 -2.40 -10.99
C GLY A 118 6.47 -2.92 -9.56
N SER A 119 6.73 -2.02 -8.59
CA SER A 119 6.73 -2.38 -7.17
C SER A 119 5.30 -2.61 -6.69
N GLY A 120 5.07 -3.74 -5.99
CA GLY A 120 3.75 -4.10 -5.44
C GLY A 120 3.57 -3.72 -3.97
N ALA A 121 4.56 -3.15 -3.29
CA ALA A 121 4.45 -2.78 -1.88
C ALA A 121 5.50 -1.75 -1.47
N PHE A 122 5.13 -0.85 -0.57
CA PHE A 122 6.06 0.07 0.07
C PHE A 122 5.61 0.49 1.47
N SER A 123 6.57 0.86 2.31
CA SER A 123 6.37 1.51 3.61
C SER A 123 6.88 2.94 3.58
N VAL A 124 6.27 3.79 4.39
CA VAL A 124 6.63 5.20 4.59
C VAL A 124 7.05 5.38 6.05
N ALA A 125 8.24 5.92 6.29
CA ALA A 125 8.68 6.27 7.63
C ALA A 125 7.80 7.38 8.26
N PRO A 126 7.75 7.49 9.59
CA PRO A 126 6.96 8.53 10.26
C PRO A 126 7.28 9.95 9.82
N SER A 127 8.53 10.21 9.41
CA SER A 127 8.96 11.50 8.86
C SER A 127 8.38 11.85 7.48
N GLY A 128 7.79 10.86 6.78
CA GLY A 128 7.25 11.03 5.42
C GLY A 128 8.30 11.21 4.33
N ASN A 129 9.59 11.06 4.65
CA ASN A 129 10.69 11.30 3.70
C ASN A 129 11.58 10.09 3.43
N THR A 130 11.38 8.98 4.14
CA THR A 130 12.11 7.72 3.93
C THR A 130 11.12 6.61 3.61
N PHE A 131 11.46 5.81 2.62
CA PHE A 131 10.61 4.75 2.08
C PHE A 131 11.39 3.45 1.99
N LEU A 132 10.69 2.34 2.24
CA LEU A 132 11.15 1.01 1.85
C LEU A 132 10.23 0.47 0.77
N PHE A 133 10.76 0.19 -0.40
CA PHE A 133 10.06 -0.41 -1.53
C PHE A 133 10.45 -1.86 -1.72
N GLN A 134 9.48 -2.72 -2.02
CA GLN A 134 9.79 -3.98 -2.69
C GLN A 134 10.32 -3.68 -4.09
N GLY A 135 11.23 -4.47 -4.61
CA GLY A 135 11.73 -4.34 -5.97
C GLY A 135 10.63 -4.57 -7.02
N GLY A 136 10.84 -4.02 -8.20
CA GLY A 136 9.89 -4.12 -9.29
C GLY A 136 9.88 -5.47 -10.01
N TYR A 137 9.32 -5.50 -11.21
CA TYR A 137 9.03 -6.72 -12.00
C TYR A 137 10.12 -7.78 -12.04
N LYS A 138 11.39 -7.39 -12.10
CA LYS A 138 12.53 -8.31 -12.24
C LYS A 138 13.28 -8.55 -10.93
N GLN A 139 12.87 -7.92 -9.84
CA GLN A 139 13.60 -7.87 -8.58
C GLN A 139 12.66 -7.94 -7.36
N ARG A 140 11.55 -8.69 -7.44
CA ARG A 140 10.55 -8.80 -6.37
C ARG A 140 11.08 -9.41 -5.06
N ASP A 141 12.21 -10.06 -5.12
CA ASP A 141 12.94 -10.62 -3.98
C ASP A 141 13.88 -9.61 -3.29
N LYS A 142 14.01 -8.41 -3.86
CA LYS A 142 14.84 -7.33 -3.33
C LYS A 142 14.00 -6.23 -2.70
N PHE A 143 14.67 -5.46 -1.83
CA PHE A 143 14.10 -4.27 -1.20
C PHE A 143 15.05 -3.09 -1.38
N TYR A 144 14.49 -1.89 -1.40
CA TYR A 144 15.27 -0.67 -1.62
C TYR A 144 14.79 0.44 -0.70
N PHE A 145 15.75 1.07 -0.02
CA PHE A 145 15.51 2.35 0.64
C PHE A 145 15.61 3.48 -0.38
N LEU A 146 14.70 4.45 -0.20
CA LEU A 146 14.69 5.73 -0.90
C LEU A 146 14.46 6.85 0.11
N THR A 147 15.13 7.98 -0.07
CA THR A 147 14.92 9.16 0.75
C THR A 147 14.52 10.34 -0.12
N ALA A 148 13.47 11.06 0.29
CA ALA A 148 13.04 12.28 -0.38
C ALA A 148 13.89 13.48 0.06
N HIS A 149 14.29 14.28 -0.91
CA HIS A 149 14.98 15.55 -0.74
C HIS A 149 14.21 16.63 -1.52
N GLY A 150 13.26 17.28 -0.86
CA GLY A 150 12.29 18.16 -1.53
C GLY A 150 11.34 17.34 -2.39
N ASP A 151 11.27 17.66 -3.68
CA ASP A 151 10.42 17.02 -4.69
C ASP A 151 11.09 15.80 -5.39
N ARG A 152 12.28 15.42 -4.96
CA ARG A 152 13.07 14.36 -5.60
C ARG A 152 13.34 13.21 -4.64
N LEU A 153 13.33 12.00 -5.18
CA LEU A 153 13.84 10.82 -4.50
C LEU A 153 15.34 10.65 -4.80
N GLY A 154 16.09 10.35 -3.75
CA GLY A 154 17.51 10.02 -3.86
C GLY A 154 17.75 8.69 -4.58
N GLN A 155 19.02 8.31 -4.70
CA GLN A 155 19.39 7.03 -5.27
C GLN A 155 18.84 5.87 -4.42
N LYS A 156 18.33 4.83 -5.07
CA LYS A 156 17.88 3.61 -4.42
C LYS A 156 19.08 2.88 -3.80
N GLN A 157 18.95 2.53 -2.52
CA GLN A 157 19.93 1.73 -1.79
C GLN A 157 19.33 0.35 -1.50
N GLU A 158 20.02 -0.72 -1.85
CA GLU A 158 19.53 -2.08 -1.58
C GLU A 158 19.45 -2.31 -0.07
N ALA A 159 18.26 -2.72 0.39
CA ALA A 159 17.98 -3.10 1.77
C ALA A 159 17.93 -4.63 1.87
N ILE A 160 18.63 -5.18 2.84
CA ILE A 160 18.63 -6.62 3.09
C ILE A 160 17.94 -6.87 4.41
N PRO A 161 16.73 -7.51 4.41
CA PRO A 161 16.08 -7.89 5.65
C PRO A 161 16.98 -8.81 6.48
N THR A 162 17.16 -8.47 7.76
CA THR A 162 17.95 -9.26 8.71
C THR A 162 17.22 -9.42 10.02
N CYS A 163 17.45 -10.56 10.70
CA CYS A 163 17.03 -10.81 12.06
C CYS A 163 18.20 -11.39 12.85
N ASP A 164 18.55 -10.79 13.98
CA ASP A 164 19.69 -11.18 14.81
C ASP A 164 20.99 -11.31 14.02
N GLY A 165 21.22 -10.39 13.05
CA GLY A 165 22.40 -10.37 12.17
C GLY A 165 22.39 -11.37 11.00
N ASN A 166 21.37 -12.23 10.90
CA ASN A 166 21.22 -13.19 9.81
C ASN A 166 20.26 -12.65 8.73
N LYS A 167 20.61 -12.89 7.46
CA LYS A 167 19.72 -12.51 6.35
C LYS A 167 18.45 -13.33 6.37
N VAL A 168 17.31 -12.65 6.18
CA VAL A 168 16.00 -13.28 6.00
C VAL A 168 15.74 -13.44 4.50
N ALA A 169 15.57 -14.69 4.05
CA ALA A 169 15.12 -14.97 2.68
C ALA A 169 13.60 -14.80 2.63
N VAL A 170 13.14 -13.67 2.10
CA VAL A 170 11.73 -13.29 2.07
C VAL A 170 10.99 -14.08 0.98
N GLU A 171 9.84 -14.64 1.31
CA GLU A 171 8.87 -15.25 0.40
C GLU A 171 7.74 -14.26 0.05
N GLN A 172 7.17 -13.61 1.07
CA GLN A 172 6.11 -12.62 0.93
C GLN A 172 6.37 -11.44 1.86
N CYS A 173 5.85 -10.27 1.51
CA CYS A 173 5.87 -9.10 2.39
C CYS A 173 4.53 -8.39 2.41
N SER A 174 4.27 -7.68 3.52
CA SER A 174 3.23 -6.67 3.65
C SER A 174 3.88 -5.42 4.22
N LEU A 175 3.79 -4.34 3.48
CA LEU A 175 4.39 -3.05 3.81
C LEU A 175 3.26 -2.01 3.87
N LEU A 176 3.03 -1.43 5.05
CA LEU A 176 1.96 -0.46 5.26
C LEU A 176 2.33 0.54 6.33
N ARG A 177 2.15 1.82 6.06
CA ARG A 177 2.62 2.90 6.94
C ARG A 177 4.13 2.73 7.20
N SER A 178 4.56 2.84 8.43
CA SER A 178 5.94 2.51 8.84
C SER A 178 6.16 1.04 9.20
N ARG A 179 5.16 0.18 9.06
CA ARG A 179 5.23 -1.22 9.48
C ARG A 179 5.62 -2.13 8.33
N MET A 180 6.45 -3.10 8.66
CA MET A 180 6.94 -4.12 7.74
C MET A 180 6.66 -5.50 8.33
N LEU A 181 6.11 -6.38 7.50
CA LEU A 181 5.93 -7.79 7.84
C LEU A 181 6.49 -8.63 6.69
N PHE A 182 7.37 -9.56 7.01
CA PHE A 182 7.97 -10.47 6.05
C PHE A 182 7.68 -11.92 6.44
N LEU A 183 7.17 -12.72 5.52
CA LEU A 183 7.16 -14.17 5.63
C LEU A 183 8.48 -14.68 5.06
N GLY A 184 9.30 -15.31 5.89
CA GLY A 184 10.52 -15.97 5.44
C GLY A 184 10.23 -17.29 4.75
N LYS A 185 11.14 -17.73 3.86
CA LYS A 185 11.09 -19.07 3.24
C LYS A 185 11.22 -20.21 4.26
N ASP A 186 11.62 -19.90 5.48
CA ASP A 186 11.61 -20.82 6.63
C ASP A 186 10.25 -20.92 7.33
N GLY A 187 9.22 -20.20 6.83
CA GLY A 187 7.88 -20.17 7.38
C GLY A 187 7.72 -19.28 8.62
N VAL A 188 8.75 -18.51 8.97
CA VAL A 188 8.73 -17.59 10.14
C VAL A 188 8.26 -16.19 9.70
N LEU A 189 7.44 -15.57 10.56
CA LEU A 189 7.04 -14.17 10.37
C LEU A 189 8.01 -13.24 11.10
N TYR A 190 8.54 -12.27 10.34
CA TYR A 190 9.45 -11.24 10.82
C TYR A 190 8.76 -9.89 10.74
N GLY A 191 8.72 -9.16 11.84
CA GLY A 191 8.11 -7.83 11.90
C GLY A 191 9.15 -6.74 12.15
N GLY A 192 8.93 -5.56 11.59
CA GLY A 192 9.77 -4.40 11.79
C GLY A 192 9.02 -3.09 11.66
N ILE A 193 9.67 -2.01 12.06
CA ILE A 193 9.18 -0.64 11.91
C ILE A 193 10.27 0.16 11.18
N LEU A 194 9.88 0.82 10.10
CA LEU A 194 10.75 1.73 9.37
C LEU A 194 10.98 2.99 10.19
N GLY A 195 12.20 3.19 10.68
CA GLY A 195 12.60 4.40 11.41
C GLY A 195 12.78 5.62 10.51
N SER A 196 12.83 6.81 11.11
CA SER A 196 13.03 8.07 10.38
C SER A 196 14.40 8.17 9.71
N ASP A 197 15.35 7.38 10.14
CA ASP A 197 16.77 7.36 9.72
C ASP A 197 17.11 6.16 8.82
N GLY A 198 16.09 5.40 8.38
CA GLY A 198 16.29 4.23 7.52
C GLY A 198 16.91 3.02 8.24
N GLN A 199 16.75 2.94 9.57
CA GLN A 199 17.16 1.81 10.41
C GLN A 199 16.00 0.90 10.75
#